data_62d321c7a579f5719a9130ada0d3b5bc
#
_entry.id   62d321c7a579f5719a9130ada0d3b5bc
#
_cell.length_a   1.000
_cell.length_b   1.000
_cell.length_c   1.000
_cell.angle_alpha   90.00
_cell.angle_beta   90.00
_cell.angle_gamma   90.00
#
_symmetry.space_group_name_H-M   'P 1'
#
loop_
_entity.id
_entity.type
_entity.pdbx_description
1 polymer ?
#
loop_
_entity_poly.entity_id
_entity_poly.type
_entity_poly.pdbx_seq_one_letter_code
_entity_poly.pdbx_strand_id
1 'polypeptide(L)'
;MNYQLNNIPERPVKPRQKGLTMVMDKGLSLRQVEDFIDVAGVHTDIVKLGWATSFVTPNLKEKLAIYRSAGIPVYFGGTLFEAFVIRNQFDDYRRVLEEFGMEYAEVSDGSIDIEHDEKCNFISKLSEQVXXXXAGYRDI
;
A
#
# COMPACT_ATOMS: atom_id res chain seq x y z
N MET A 1 -12.11 22.86 -9.48
CA MET A 1 -13.16 23.08 -8.46
C MET A 1 -14.35 23.73 -9.14
N ASN A 2 -15.57 23.40 -8.71
CA ASN A 2 -16.78 23.90 -9.36
C ASN A 2 -17.12 25.34 -8.96
N TYR A 3 -16.55 25.80 -7.85
CA TYR A 3 -16.74 27.17 -7.35
C TYR A 3 -15.57 27.53 -6.44
N GLN A 4 -15.44 28.79 -6.11
CA GLN A 4 -14.34 29.30 -5.27
C GLN A 4 -14.79 29.52 -3.85
N LEU A 5 -13.93 29.18 -2.91
CA LEU A 5 -14.09 29.47 -1.49
C LEU A 5 -12.85 30.22 -1.02
N ASN A 6 -13.06 31.15 -0.10
CA ASN A 6 -11.95 31.90 0.48
C ASN A 6 -11.14 31.01 1.43
N ASN A 7 -9.86 31.30 1.54
CA ASN A 7 -8.96 30.67 2.52
C ASN A 7 -8.75 29.18 2.30
N ILE A 8 -8.88 28.68 1.07
CA ILE A 8 -8.54 27.30 0.72
C ILE A 8 -7.02 27.19 0.59
N PRO A 9 -6.35 26.33 1.39
CA PRO A 9 -4.90 26.16 1.25
C PRO A 9 -4.52 25.62 -0.13
N GLU A 10 -3.43 26.12 -0.67
CA GLU A 10 -2.88 25.55 -1.90
C GLU A 10 -2.36 24.16 -1.65
N ARG A 11 -2.67 23.23 -2.55
CA ARG A 11 -2.18 21.88 -2.51
C ARG A 11 -1.36 21.61 -3.77
N PRO A 12 -0.13 21.06 -3.64
CA PRO A 12 0.68 20.74 -4.82
C PRO A 12 -0.07 19.76 -5.74
N VAL A 13 0.15 19.95 -7.03
CA VAL A 13 -0.34 18.97 -8.02
C VAL A 13 0.55 17.73 -8.01
N LYS A 14 0.01 16.60 -8.51
CA LYS A 14 0.79 15.36 -8.62
C LYS A 14 1.90 15.51 -9.68
N PRO A 15 3.03 14.84 -9.51
CA PRO A 15 3.40 13.97 -8.39
C PRO A 15 3.85 14.77 -7.16
N ARG A 16 3.29 14.44 -6.00
CA ARG A 16 3.57 15.15 -4.76
C ARG A 16 4.76 14.53 -4.02
N GLN A 17 5.57 15.38 -3.40
CA GLN A 17 6.69 14.93 -2.56
C GLN A 17 6.40 15.12 -1.07
N LYS A 18 5.33 15.83 -0.73
CA LYS A 18 4.88 16.05 0.65
C LYS A 18 3.36 16.22 0.65
N GLY A 19 2.76 15.99 1.79
CA GLY A 19 1.31 16.02 1.91
C GLY A 19 0.66 14.89 1.13
N LEU A 20 1.27 13.71 1.13
CA LEU A 20 0.79 12.55 0.38
C LEU A 20 -0.50 12.00 0.98
N THR A 21 -1.43 11.61 0.12
CA THR A 21 -2.66 10.93 0.52
C THR A 21 -2.53 9.45 0.21
N MET A 22 -2.50 8.62 1.26
CA MET A 22 -2.58 7.18 1.12
C MET A 22 -4.03 6.77 1.37
N VAL A 23 -4.60 5.99 0.46
CA VAL A 23 -5.96 5.47 0.59
C VAL A 23 -5.91 3.96 0.79
N MET A 24 -6.68 3.47 1.75
CA MET A 24 -6.75 2.03 2.02
C MET A 24 -7.91 1.41 1.25
N ASP A 25 -7.59 0.53 0.30
CA ASP A 25 -8.56 -0.31 -0.38
C ASP A 25 -8.79 -1.56 0.48
N LYS A 26 -10.01 -1.72 0.95
CA LYS A 26 -10.41 -2.82 1.84
C LYS A 26 -11.21 -3.89 1.09
N GLY A 27 -10.95 -4.05 -0.20
CA GLY A 27 -11.59 -5.10 -0.99
C GLY A 27 -12.53 -4.58 -2.08
N LEU A 28 -12.22 -3.43 -2.66
CA LEU A 28 -13.02 -2.90 -3.78
C LEU A 28 -12.99 -3.88 -4.96
N SER A 29 -14.11 -4.01 -5.66
CA SER A 29 -14.18 -4.72 -6.92
C SER A 29 -13.49 -3.90 -8.03
N LEU A 30 -13.26 -4.51 -9.20
CA LEU A 30 -12.64 -3.79 -10.33
C LEU A 30 -13.42 -2.52 -10.67
N ARG A 31 -14.74 -2.63 -10.78
CA ARG A 31 -15.60 -1.48 -11.10
C ARG A 31 -15.52 -0.40 -10.02
N GLN A 32 -15.52 -0.80 -8.73
CA GLN A 32 -15.40 0.17 -7.65
C GLN A 32 -14.05 0.88 -7.66
N VAL A 33 -13.00 0.20 -8.12
CA VAL A 33 -11.69 0.85 -8.29
C VAL A 33 -11.77 1.92 -9.39
N GLU A 34 -12.42 1.60 -10.52
CA GLU A 34 -12.63 2.57 -11.60
C GLU A 34 -13.43 3.78 -11.11
N ASP A 35 -14.53 3.53 -10.41
CA ASP A 35 -15.38 4.59 -9.84
C ASP A 35 -14.58 5.45 -8.85
N PHE A 36 -13.77 4.81 -8.00
CA PHE A 36 -12.92 5.51 -7.04
C PHE A 36 -11.89 6.41 -7.76
N ILE A 37 -11.27 5.89 -8.81
CA ILE A 37 -10.27 6.65 -9.57
C ILE A 37 -10.92 7.86 -10.24
N ASP A 38 -12.11 7.69 -10.81
CA ASP A 38 -12.83 8.79 -11.46
C ASP A 38 -13.13 9.93 -10.48
N VAL A 39 -13.50 9.61 -9.25
CA VAL A 39 -13.90 10.63 -8.27
C VAL A 39 -12.69 11.17 -7.48
N ALA A 40 -11.77 10.30 -7.06
CA ALA A 40 -10.76 10.64 -6.07
C ALA A 40 -9.32 10.42 -6.54
N GLY A 41 -9.12 9.93 -7.76
CA GLY A 41 -7.77 9.62 -8.26
C GLY A 41 -6.83 10.82 -8.23
N VAL A 42 -7.33 12.01 -8.57
CA VAL A 42 -6.51 13.24 -8.57
C VAL A 42 -6.01 13.62 -7.17
N HIS A 43 -6.67 13.13 -6.14
CA HIS A 43 -6.31 13.43 -4.75
C HIS A 43 -5.52 12.30 -4.08
N THR A 44 -5.40 11.13 -4.73
CA THR A 44 -4.77 9.93 -4.16
C THR A 44 -3.36 9.76 -4.70
N ASP A 45 -2.39 9.63 -3.82
CA ASP A 45 -0.98 9.48 -4.21
C ASP A 45 -0.52 8.03 -4.17
N ILE A 46 -1.08 7.21 -3.29
CA ILE A 46 -0.73 5.79 -3.17
C ILE A 46 -1.92 5.03 -2.60
N VAL A 47 -2.07 3.77 -3.00
CA VAL A 47 -3.13 2.89 -2.47
C VAL A 47 -2.51 1.72 -1.72
N LYS A 48 -3.04 1.46 -0.54
CA LYS A 48 -2.68 0.32 0.31
C LYS A 48 -3.80 -0.72 0.22
N LEU A 49 -3.50 -1.95 -0.19
CA LEU A 49 -4.46 -3.05 -0.10
C LEU A 49 -4.46 -3.54 1.36
N GLY A 50 -5.48 -3.13 2.10
CA GLY A 50 -5.53 -3.35 3.54
C GLY A 50 -6.02 -4.73 3.94
N TRP A 51 -5.77 -5.10 5.19
CA TRP A 51 -6.33 -6.29 5.86
C TRP A 51 -6.04 -7.61 5.15
N ALA A 52 -4.92 -7.69 4.42
CA ALA A 52 -4.56 -8.86 3.62
C ALA A 52 -5.63 -9.22 2.57
N THR A 53 -6.48 -8.27 2.17
CA THR A 53 -7.55 -8.54 1.18
C THR A 53 -6.99 -8.98 -0.16
N SER A 54 -5.75 -8.63 -0.48
CA SER A 54 -5.10 -9.11 -1.72
C SER A 54 -5.07 -10.64 -1.80
N PHE A 55 -5.00 -11.34 -0.67
CA PHE A 55 -4.97 -12.80 -0.63
C PHE A 55 -6.28 -13.41 -1.16
N VAL A 56 -7.40 -12.73 -0.92
CA VAL A 56 -8.73 -13.26 -1.30
C VAL A 56 -9.35 -12.50 -2.49
N THR A 57 -8.67 -11.49 -3.03
CA THR A 57 -9.20 -10.70 -4.13
C THR A 57 -9.11 -11.50 -5.44
N PRO A 58 -10.24 -11.83 -6.08
CA PRO A 58 -10.17 -12.40 -7.42
C PRO A 58 -9.65 -11.33 -8.41
N ASN A 59 -9.00 -11.79 -9.46
CA ASN A 59 -8.49 -10.90 -10.52
C ASN A 59 -7.56 -9.80 -9.99
N LEU A 60 -6.71 -10.15 -8.99
CA LEU A 60 -5.81 -9.19 -8.35
C LEU A 60 -4.91 -8.48 -9.37
N LYS A 61 -4.36 -9.21 -10.35
CA LYS A 61 -3.47 -8.60 -11.36
C LYS A 61 -4.20 -7.53 -12.18
N GLU A 62 -5.46 -7.78 -12.53
CA GLU A 62 -6.29 -6.80 -13.25
C GLU A 62 -6.54 -5.56 -12.38
N LYS A 63 -6.84 -5.76 -11.10
CA LYS A 63 -7.05 -4.67 -10.15
C LYS A 63 -5.81 -3.78 -10.03
N LEU A 64 -4.65 -4.40 -9.90
CA LEU A 64 -3.38 -3.66 -9.83
C LEU A 64 -3.13 -2.88 -11.14
N ALA A 65 -3.47 -3.48 -12.28
CA ALA A 65 -3.30 -2.82 -13.58
C ALA A 65 -4.17 -1.56 -13.69
N ILE A 66 -5.40 -1.59 -13.16
CA ILE A 66 -6.29 -0.42 -13.19
C ILE A 66 -5.65 0.74 -12.41
N TYR A 67 -5.18 0.49 -11.19
CA TYR A 67 -4.51 1.53 -10.40
C TYR A 67 -3.26 2.07 -11.09
N ARG A 68 -2.42 1.16 -11.61
CA ARG A 68 -1.16 1.54 -12.27
C ARG A 68 -1.42 2.38 -13.52
N SER A 69 -2.46 2.03 -14.29
CA SER A 69 -2.84 2.79 -15.48
C SER A 69 -3.27 4.22 -15.15
N ALA A 70 -3.77 4.42 -13.93
CA ALA A 70 -4.13 5.75 -13.42
C ALA A 70 -2.94 6.47 -12.77
N GLY A 71 -1.73 5.91 -12.84
CA GLY A 71 -0.54 6.50 -12.22
C GLY A 71 -0.58 6.49 -10.70
N ILE A 72 -1.28 5.50 -10.11
CA ILE A 72 -1.40 5.38 -8.66
C ILE A 72 -0.65 4.12 -8.23
N PRO A 73 0.51 4.25 -7.57
CA PRO A 73 1.22 3.08 -7.04
C PRO A 73 0.38 2.37 -5.98
N VAL A 74 0.55 1.04 -5.91
CA VAL A 74 -0.21 0.19 -4.98
C VAL A 74 0.77 -0.68 -4.22
N TYR A 75 0.47 -0.97 -2.95
CA TYR A 75 1.25 -1.91 -2.17
C TYR A 75 0.37 -2.76 -1.27
N PHE A 76 0.92 -3.87 -0.83
CA PHE A 76 0.26 -4.76 0.13
C PHE A 76 0.49 -4.24 1.54
N GLY A 77 -0.60 -4.08 2.29
CA GLY A 77 -0.50 -3.60 3.67
C GLY A 77 0.13 -4.60 4.63
N GLY A 78 0.57 -4.11 5.77
CA GLY A 78 1.36 -4.87 6.74
C GLY A 78 0.69 -6.13 7.28
N THR A 79 -0.64 -6.20 7.33
CA THR A 79 -1.32 -7.41 7.78
C THR A 79 -0.96 -8.63 6.90
N LEU A 80 -0.72 -8.41 5.60
CA LEU A 80 -0.28 -9.51 4.74
C LEU A 80 1.15 -9.95 5.13
N PHE A 81 2.05 -8.99 5.36
CA PHE A 81 3.40 -9.29 5.86
C PHE A 81 3.33 -10.13 7.14
N GLU A 82 2.53 -9.67 8.14
CA GLU A 82 2.36 -10.39 9.41
C GLU A 82 1.86 -11.80 9.18
N ALA A 83 0.91 -11.99 8.26
CA ALA A 83 0.36 -13.31 7.97
C ALA A 83 1.43 -14.29 7.43
N PHE A 84 2.38 -13.80 6.64
CA PHE A 84 3.50 -14.60 6.18
C PHE A 84 4.51 -14.88 7.29
N VAL A 85 4.85 -13.84 8.08
CA VAL A 85 5.87 -13.97 9.12
C VAL A 85 5.48 -14.99 10.20
N ILE A 86 4.23 -14.96 10.68
CA ILE A 86 3.80 -15.92 11.71
C ILE A 86 3.78 -17.37 11.20
N ARG A 87 3.91 -17.56 9.89
CA ARG A 87 3.99 -18.88 9.26
C ARG A 87 5.41 -19.26 8.84
N ASN A 88 6.39 -18.44 9.24
CA ASN A 88 7.81 -18.62 8.85
C ASN A 88 7.98 -18.60 7.32
N GLN A 89 7.19 -17.75 6.63
CA GLN A 89 7.16 -17.68 5.17
C GLN A 89 7.64 -16.30 4.64
N PHE A 90 8.62 -15.70 5.32
CA PHE A 90 9.11 -14.38 4.91
C PHE A 90 9.67 -14.37 3.48
N ASP A 91 10.40 -15.44 3.10
CA ASP A 91 10.94 -15.50 1.73
C ASP A 91 9.83 -15.71 0.69
N ASP A 92 8.73 -16.37 1.06
CA ASP A 92 7.55 -16.45 0.18
C ASP A 92 6.92 -15.06 0.01
N TYR A 93 6.84 -14.27 1.08
CA TYR A 93 6.35 -12.90 1.00
C TYR A 93 7.18 -12.09 0.00
N ARG A 94 8.51 -12.20 0.07
CA ARG A 94 9.40 -11.51 -0.86
C ARG A 94 9.12 -11.90 -2.31
N ARG A 95 8.90 -13.22 -2.56
CA ARG A 95 8.54 -13.70 -3.91
C ARG A 95 7.20 -13.14 -4.37
N VAL A 96 6.24 -13.01 -3.46
CA VAL A 96 4.93 -12.42 -3.80
C VAL A 96 5.10 -10.94 -4.18
N LEU A 97 5.91 -10.18 -3.45
CA LEU A 97 6.18 -8.79 -3.83
C LEU A 97 6.76 -8.71 -5.24
N GLU A 98 7.70 -9.59 -5.56
CA GLU A 98 8.33 -9.62 -6.88
C GLU A 98 7.32 -10.05 -7.96
N GLU A 99 6.55 -11.11 -7.72
CA GLU A 99 5.55 -11.61 -8.68
C GLU A 99 4.54 -10.53 -9.06
N PHE A 100 4.11 -9.72 -8.10
CA PHE A 100 3.14 -8.67 -8.35
C PHE A 100 3.77 -7.30 -8.63
N GLY A 101 5.10 -7.22 -8.73
CA GLY A 101 5.81 -5.99 -9.08
C GLY A 101 5.58 -4.88 -8.07
N MET A 102 5.68 -5.19 -6.78
CA MET A 102 5.46 -4.19 -5.73
C MET A 102 6.70 -3.33 -5.53
N GLU A 103 6.52 -2.02 -5.68
CA GLU A 103 7.59 -1.03 -5.47
C GLU A 103 7.68 -0.58 -4.01
N TYR A 104 6.68 -0.90 -3.21
CA TYR A 104 6.57 -0.50 -1.81
C TYR A 104 6.23 -1.72 -0.97
N ALA A 105 6.73 -1.76 0.24
CA ALA A 105 6.40 -2.81 1.21
C ALA A 105 6.15 -2.18 2.58
N GLU A 106 5.37 -2.86 3.40
CA GLU A 106 5.09 -2.43 4.76
C GLU A 106 5.49 -3.54 5.73
N VAL A 107 6.37 -3.23 6.67
CA VAL A 107 6.72 -4.11 7.80
C VAL A 107 5.88 -3.64 8.98
N SER A 108 5.11 -4.53 9.55
CA SER A 108 4.12 -4.21 10.59
C SER A 108 4.22 -5.24 11.72
N ASP A 109 3.94 -4.78 12.93
CA ASP A 109 3.76 -5.62 14.11
C ASP A 109 2.47 -5.23 14.85
N GLY A 110 1.49 -4.74 14.09
CA GLY A 110 0.22 -4.28 14.65
C GLY A 110 -0.63 -5.39 15.25
N SER A 111 -0.50 -6.62 14.75
CA SER A 111 -1.31 -7.76 15.19
C SER A 111 -0.48 -8.91 15.77
N ILE A 112 0.84 -8.83 15.68
CA ILE A 112 1.75 -9.87 16.16
C ILE A 112 2.89 -9.21 16.93
N ASP A 113 3.59 -10.00 17.74
CA ASP A 113 4.80 -9.52 18.42
C ASP A 113 6.02 -9.91 17.59
N ILE A 114 6.85 -8.96 17.25
CA ILE A 114 8.14 -9.17 16.56
C ILE A 114 9.22 -8.49 17.39
N GLU A 115 10.26 -9.23 17.68
CA GLU A 115 11.42 -8.64 18.37
C GLU A 115 12.03 -7.51 17.55
N HIS A 116 12.50 -6.46 18.22
CA HIS A 116 12.99 -5.25 17.57
C HIS A 116 14.07 -5.54 16.51
N ASP A 117 15.06 -6.36 16.88
CA ASP A 117 16.17 -6.66 15.96
C ASP A 117 15.68 -7.47 14.77
N GLU A 118 14.72 -8.36 14.97
CA GLU A 118 14.12 -9.12 13.88
C GLU A 118 13.33 -8.21 12.95
N LYS A 119 12.57 -7.27 13.50
CA LYS A 119 11.85 -6.27 12.70
C LYS A 119 12.81 -5.45 11.85
N CYS A 120 13.91 -4.99 12.45
CA CYS A 120 14.95 -4.26 11.72
C CYS A 120 15.56 -5.11 10.59
N ASN A 121 15.76 -6.40 10.84
CA ASN A 121 16.27 -7.33 9.84
C ASN A 121 15.29 -7.47 8.65
N PHE A 122 13.98 -7.59 8.93
CA PHE A 122 12.97 -7.62 7.85
C PHE A 122 12.98 -6.33 7.03
N ILE A 123 13.06 -5.18 7.71
CA ILE A 123 13.12 -3.87 7.03
C ILE A 123 14.36 -3.81 6.13
N SER A 124 15.51 -4.22 6.65
CA SER A 124 16.78 -4.21 5.89
C SER A 124 16.65 -5.06 4.62
N LYS A 125 16.17 -6.30 4.77
CA LYS A 125 16.03 -7.22 3.62
C LYS A 125 15.05 -6.71 2.57
N LEU A 126 13.95 -6.12 3.01
CA LEU A 126 12.95 -5.58 2.06
C LEU A 126 13.45 -4.30 1.39
N SER A 127 14.23 -3.48 2.09
CA SER A 127 14.78 -2.24 1.50
C SER A 127 15.76 -2.51 0.37
N GLU A 128 16.32 -3.71 0.30
CA GLU A 128 17.17 -4.13 -0.81
C GLU A 128 16.34 -4.49 -2.07
N GLN A 129 15.05 -4.74 -1.87
CA GLN A 129 14.17 -5.27 -2.93
C GLN A 129 13.18 -4.22 -3.47
N VAL A 130 12.70 -3.32 -2.58
CA VAL A 130 11.67 -2.33 -2.96
C VAL A 130 12.19 -0.90 -2.77
N UNK A 131 11.51 0.00 -3.33
CA UNK A 131 11.88 1.35 -3.33
C UNK A 131 11.59 2.11 -2.12
N UNK A 132 10.45 1.63 -1.24
CA UNK A 132 10.16 2.30 -0.05
C UNK A 132 9.68 1.30 0.93
N UNK A 133 10.05 1.36 2.03
CA UNK A 133 9.58 0.52 3.05
C UNK A 133 8.90 1.35 4.05
N UNK A 134 7.78 1.12 4.27
CA UNK A 134 6.95 1.69 5.26
C UNK A 134 7.04 0.82 6.48
N ALA A 135 7.23 1.42 7.63
CA ALA A 135 7.21 0.63 8.88
C ALA A 135 6.00 1.07 9.71
N GLY A 136 5.13 0.14 9.98
CA GLY A 136 4.01 0.34 10.90
C GLY A 136 4.48 0.09 12.33
N TYR A 137 4.00 0.90 13.27
CA TYR A 137 4.26 0.71 14.69
C TYR A 137 2.96 0.44 15.43
N ARG A 138 3.06 -0.37 16.44
CA ARG A 138 1.96 -0.58 17.38
C ARG A 138 1.99 0.61 18.35
N ASP A 139 0.91 1.35 18.40
CA ASP A 139 0.76 2.38 19.44
C ASP A 139 0.55 1.66 20.77
N ILE A 140 1.42 1.93 21.72
CA ILE A 140 1.35 1.34 23.06
C ILE A 140 0.29 2.10 23.87
#